data_65b553a0e1980442c71dc0fef3e084f8
#
_entry.id   65b553a0e1980442c71dc0fef3e084f8
#
_cell.length_a   1.000
_cell.length_b   1.000
_cell.length_c   1.000
_cell.angle_alpha   90.00
_cell.angle_beta   90.00
_cell.angle_gamma   90.00
#
_symmetry.space_group_name_H-M   'P 1'
#
loop_
_entity.id
_entity.type
_entity.pdbx_description
1 polymer ?
#
loop_
_entity_poly.entity_id
_entity_poly.type
_entity_poly.pdbx_seq_one_letter_code
_entity_poly.pdbx_strand_id
1 'polypeptide(L)'
;MSNSEPTRALSDRSPGERGANQPRETAKREIEREATTTVNRGDAERTVVHFMRHGEVHNPEGILYGRLPGYRLSDRGEQQAKLVAEFLAGRDVVHVVASPLQRAQQTAEPIGATFQVDVATDERLIESENRFEGLKVSVGDGALSSPKHWPKLWNPLRPSWGEPYLQIAHRMLGAAQRARAAAAGHEAVCVSHQLPIWTLRRFLEGKPMWHDPRRRQCSLASLTSLVFRGEELVRIAYVEPAGATDPKVTGA
;
A
#
# COMPACT_ATOMS: atom_id res chain seq x y z
N MET A 1 11.60 72.02 23.70
CA MET A 1 12.38 70.78 23.85
C MET A 1 11.40 69.65 23.88
N SER A 2 11.17 69.05 22.73
CA SER A 2 10.20 67.96 22.56
C SER A 2 10.88 66.89 21.79
N ASN A 3 11.09 65.74 22.43
CA ASN A 3 11.64 64.51 21.81
C ASN A 3 10.47 63.62 21.35
N SER A 4 10.37 63.40 20.07
CA SER A 4 9.45 62.52 19.45
C SER A 4 10.21 61.23 19.09
N GLU A 5 9.86 60.10 19.73
CA GLU A 5 10.29 58.77 19.34
C GLU A 5 9.45 58.26 18.16
N PRO A 6 10.04 57.50 17.19
CA PRO A 6 9.29 56.90 16.11
C PRO A 6 8.79 55.48 16.49
N THR A 7 7.51 55.29 16.30
CA THR A 7 6.77 54.03 16.45
C THR A 7 7.27 52.97 15.45
N ARG A 8 7.74 51.84 15.99
CA ARG A 8 8.20 50.66 15.23
C ARG A 8 6.98 49.83 14.83
N ALA A 9 6.69 49.76 13.54
CA ALA A 9 5.67 48.91 12.98
C ALA A 9 6.07 47.40 13.14
N LEU A 10 5.28 46.66 13.86
CA LEU A 10 5.36 45.17 13.92
C LEU A 10 4.78 44.63 12.63
N SER A 11 5.62 44.02 11.80
CA SER A 11 5.19 43.21 10.65
C SER A 11 4.61 41.88 11.13
N ASP A 12 3.34 41.75 10.92
CA ASP A 12 2.58 40.49 11.07
C ASP A 12 3.10 39.46 10.07
N ARG A 13 3.83 38.46 10.53
CA ARG A 13 4.21 37.28 9.75
C ARG A 13 3.35 36.13 10.21
N SER A 14 2.34 35.83 9.43
CA SER A 14 1.55 34.61 9.53
C SER A 14 2.45 33.35 9.49
N PRO A 15 2.31 32.38 10.40
CA PRO A 15 2.97 31.09 10.31
C PRO A 15 2.11 30.18 9.42
N GLY A 16 2.34 30.21 8.12
CA GLY A 16 1.64 29.39 7.15
C GLY A 16 2.59 28.50 6.35
N GLU A 17 2.31 27.23 6.28
CA GLU A 17 2.59 26.29 5.19
C GLU A 17 4.00 25.68 5.01
N ARG A 18 4.79 25.44 6.05
CA ARG A 18 6.09 24.75 5.87
C ARG A 18 6.18 23.32 6.41
N GLY A 19 5.10 22.70 6.89
CA GLY A 19 5.18 21.40 7.60
C GLY A 19 4.70 20.16 6.84
N ALA A 20 3.81 20.30 5.87
CA ALA A 20 3.09 19.13 5.33
C ALA A 20 3.78 18.42 4.16
N ASN A 21 4.75 19.02 3.49
CA ASN A 21 5.35 18.48 2.27
C ASN A 21 6.72 17.81 2.48
N GLN A 22 7.35 18.00 3.66
CA GLN A 22 8.70 17.45 3.93
C GLN A 22 8.80 15.92 3.91
N PRO A 23 7.89 15.13 4.49
CA PRO A 23 8.01 13.67 4.46
C PRO A 23 7.88 13.08 3.04
N ARG A 24 7.03 13.69 2.19
CA ARG A 24 6.82 13.27 0.80
C ARG A 24 8.06 13.54 -0.05
N GLU A 25 8.63 14.71 0.11
CA GLU A 25 9.80 15.14 -0.65
C GLU A 25 11.07 14.38 -0.22
N THR A 26 11.20 14.06 1.07
CA THR A 26 12.28 13.24 1.60
C THR A 26 12.19 11.81 1.08
N ALA A 27 10.99 11.19 1.11
CA ALA A 27 10.77 9.86 0.57
C ALA A 27 11.01 9.80 -0.95
N LYS A 28 10.57 10.81 -1.70
CA LYS A 28 10.83 10.94 -3.13
C LYS A 28 12.31 11.08 -3.42
N ARG A 29 13.03 11.97 -2.69
CA ARG A 29 14.47 12.18 -2.84
C ARG A 29 15.30 10.97 -2.42
N GLU A 30 14.85 10.19 -1.45
CA GLU A 30 15.52 8.97 -1.01
C GLU A 30 15.41 7.87 -2.08
N ILE A 31 14.23 7.72 -2.68
CA ILE A 31 14.00 6.85 -3.84
C ILE A 31 14.78 7.34 -5.08
N GLU A 32 14.82 8.67 -5.33
CA GLU A 32 15.55 9.28 -6.45
C GLU A 32 17.08 9.23 -6.26
N ARG A 33 17.61 9.48 -5.06
CA ARG A 33 19.05 9.37 -4.77
C ARG A 33 19.59 7.98 -5.05
N GLU A 34 18.84 6.95 -4.71
CA GLU A 34 19.23 5.57 -4.97
C GLU A 34 19.09 5.19 -6.45
N ALA A 35 18.17 5.83 -7.19
CA ALA A 35 18.12 5.71 -8.63
C ALA A 35 19.42 6.24 -9.31
N THR A 36 19.99 7.31 -8.77
CA THR A 36 21.15 8.00 -9.36
C THR A 36 22.51 7.42 -8.91
N THR A 37 22.59 6.80 -7.70
CA THR A 37 23.86 6.29 -7.16
C THR A 37 24.31 4.94 -7.72
N THR A 38 23.48 4.29 -8.58
CA THR A 38 23.74 2.92 -9.05
C THR A 38 24.30 2.82 -10.47
N VAL A 39 24.88 3.89 -11.03
CA VAL A 39 25.46 3.86 -12.40
C VAL A 39 26.83 3.17 -12.46
N ASN A 40 27.36 2.59 -11.36
CA ASN A 40 28.72 2.02 -11.46
C ASN A 40 28.97 0.78 -10.58
N ARG A 41 28.17 -0.29 -10.76
CA ARG A 41 28.55 -1.67 -10.37
C ARG A 41 27.77 -2.68 -11.21
N GLY A 42 28.41 -3.26 -12.24
CA GLY A 42 28.06 -4.55 -12.91
C GLY A 42 26.59 -4.73 -13.30
N ASP A 43 26.30 -4.42 -14.49
CA ASP A 43 25.32 -4.79 -15.53
C ASP A 43 24.07 -5.67 -15.21
N ALA A 44 23.60 -5.80 -13.99
CA ALA A 44 22.30 -6.38 -13.74
C ALA A 44 21.24 -5.25 -13.65
N GLU A 45 20.36 -5.22 -14.61
CA GLU A 45 19.30 -4.22 -14.81
C GLU A 45 18.40 -4.12 -13.56
N ARG A 46 18.20 -2.88 -13.06
CA ARG A 46 17.41 -2.63 -11.87
C ARG A 46 15.92 -2.64 -12.22
N THR A 47 15.15 -3.53 -11.59
CA THR A 47 13.68 -3.59 -11.72
C THR A 47 13.02 -3.27 -10.39
N VAL A 48 11.92 -2.52 -10.38
CA VAL A 48 11.14 -2.25 -9.17
C VAL A 48 9.71 -2.74 -9.33
N VAL A 49 9.22 -3.50 -8.35
CA VAL A 49 7.82 -3.91 -8.27
C VAL A 49 7.18 -3.26 -7.05
N HIS A 50 6.26 -2.33 -7.29
CA HIS A 50 5.50 -1.64 -6.26
C HIS A 50 4.22 -2.40 -5.95
N PHE A 51 4.06 -2.91 -4.73
CA PHE A 51 2.79 -3.42 -4.24
C PHE A 51 2.04 -2.28 -3.55
N MET A 52 0.91 -1.89 -4.12
CA MET A 52 0.03 -0.86 -3.61
C MET A 52 -1.19 -1.48 -2.94
N ARG A 53 -1.49 -1.09 -1.71
CA ARG A 53 -2.80 -1.38 -1.13
C ARG A 53 -3.85 -0.48 -1.77
N HIS A 54 -5.03 -1.01 -2.11
CA HIS A 54 -6.15 -0.21 -2.60
C HIS A 54 -6.48 0.98 -1.69
N GLY A 55 -7.11 2.01 -2.24
CA GLY A 55 -7.60 3.19 -1.52
C GLY A 55 -8.76 2.86 -0.57
N GLU A 56 -9.22 3.87 0.17
CA GLU A 56 -10.34 3.73 1.08
C GLU A 56 -11.61 3.26 0.37
N VAL A 57 -12.35 2.37 1.02
CA VAL A 57 -13.58 1.77 0.49
C VAL A 57 -14.81 2.42 1.12
N HIS A 58 -15.85 2.65 0.32
CA HIS A 58 -17.14 3.06 0.82
C HIS A 58 -17.79 1.92 1.61
N ASN A 59 -17.70 1.98 2.94
CA ASN A 59 -18.17 0.96 3.87
C ASN A 59 -18.83 1.59 5.10
N PRO A 60 -19.98 2.26 4.95
CA PRO A 60 -20.65 2.98 6.05
C PRO A 60 -21.13 2.06 7.16
N GLU A 61 -21.35 0.77 6.86
CA GLU A 61 -21.82 -0.20 7.83
C GLU A 61 -20.71 -0.86 8.66
N GLY A 62 -19.43 -0.65 8.31
CA GLY A 62 -18.28 -1.26 9.00
C GLY A 62 -18.23 -2.78 8.86
N ILE A 63 -18.62 -3.32 7.72
CA ILE A 63 -18.60 -4.76 7.45
C ILE A 63 -17.19 -5.20 7.05
N LEU A 64 -16.78 -6.36 7.51
CA LEU A 64 -15.59 -7.03 6.99
C LEU A 64 -15.91 -7.55 5.58
N TYR A 65 -15.52 -6.80 4.57
CA TYR A 65 -15.94 -7.07 3.19
C TYR A 65 -15.07 -8.10 2.45
N GLY A 66 -13.82 -8.34 2.86
CA GLY A 66 -12.96 -9.38 2.28
C GLY A 66 -13.04 -9.45 0.75
N ARG A 67 -13.59 -10.56 0.21
CA ARG A 67 -13.82 -10.78 -1.22
C ARG A 67 -15.25 -10.46 -1.69
N LEU A 68 -16.10 -9.95 -0.82
CA LEU A 68 -17.48 -9.62 -1.18
C LEU A 68 -17.53 -8.60 -2.32
N PRO A 69 -18.44 -8.78 -3.30
CA PRO A 69 -18.62 -7.85 -4.42
C PRO A 69 -19.30 -6.54 -3.97
N GLY A 70 -19.22 -5.50 -4.83
CA GLY A 70 -19.91 -4.23 -4.62
C GLY A 70 -19.18 -3.22 -3.73
N TYR A 71 -18.05 -3.58 -3.13
CA TYR A 71 -17.23 -2.67 -2.32
C TYR A 71 -16.28 -1.88 -3.21
N ARG A 72 -16.73 -0.67 -3.59
CA ARG A 72 -16.01 0.31 -4.40
C ARG A 72 -15.24 1.31 -3.54
N LEU A 73 -14.35 2.08 -4.14
CA LEU A 73 -13.68 3.19 -3.46
C LEU A 73 -14.69 4.22 -2.93
N SER A 74 -14.36 4.87 -1.83
CA SER A 74 -14.96 6.12 -1.40
C SER A 74 -14.34 7.29 -2.20
N ASP A 75 -14.95 8.48 -2.12
CA ASP A 75 -14.40 9.69 -2.75
C ASP A 75 -12.96 9.96 -2.25
N ARG A 76 -12.71 9.68 -0.97
CA ARG A 76 -11.37 9.75 -0.39
C ARG A 76 -10.44 8.69 -0.98
N GLY A 77 -10.92 7.48 -1.21
CA GLY A 77 -10.14 6.41 -1.84
C GLY A 77 -9.75 6.75 -3.27
N GLU A 78 -10.62 7.39 -4.03
CA GLU A 78 -10.32 7.89 -5.38
C GLU A 78 -9.25 8.99 -5.35
N GLN A 79 -9.35 9.93 -4.37
CA GLN A 79 -8.31 10.94 -4.17
C GLN A 79 -6.96 10.33 -3.79
N GLN A 80 -6.97 9.32 -2.90
CA GLN A 80 -5.75 8.60 -2.53
C GLN A 80 -5.10 7.93 -3.75
N ALA A 81 -5.87 7.31 -4.62
CA ALA A 81 -5.36 6.69 -5.85
C ALA A 81 -4.70 7.72 -6.78
N LYS A 82 -5.31 8.89 -6.97
CA LYS A 82 -4.74 10.00 -7.74
C LYS A 82 -3.43 10.51 -7.14
N LEU A 83 -3.39 10.72 -5.81
CA LEU A 83 -2.16 11.15 -5.13
C LEU A 83 -1.00 10.17 -5.30
N VAL A 84 -1.28 8.86 -5.35
CA VAL A 84 -0.23 7.86 -5.63
C VAL A 84 0.20 7.90 -7.09
N ALA A 85 -0.72 8.09 -8.04
CA ALA A 85 -0.40 8.28 -9.43
C ALA A 85 0.50 9.51 -9.65
N GLU A 86 0.20 10.64 -8.99
CA GLU A 86 1.03 11.84 -8.99
C GLU A 86 2.41 11.61 -8.35
N PHE A 87 2.46 10.88 -7.23
CA PHE A 87 3.73 10.53 -6.57
C PHE A 87 4.63 9.69 -7.48
N LEU A 88 4.04 8.79 -8.27
CA LEU A 88 4.75 7.95 -9.21
C LEU A 88 5.07 8.68 -10.53
N ALA A 89 4.42 9.81 -10.82
CA ALA A 89 4.65 10.56 -12.06
C ALA A 89 6.14 10.89 -12.25
N GLY A 90 6.64 10.68 -13.47
CA GLY A 90 8.06 10.83 -13.81
C GLY A 90 8.92 9.59 -13.48
N ARG A 91 8.35 8.52 -12.95
CA ARG A 91 9.01 7.21 -12.86
C ARG A 91 8.82 6.43 -14.16
N ASP A 92 9.56 5.35 -14.31
CA ASP A 92 9.55 4.52 -15.51
C ASP A 92 8.63 3.30 -15.35
N VAL A 93 7.34 3.54 -15.07
CA VAL A 93 6.34 2.47 -14.89
C VAL A 93 5.83 2.03 -16.26
N VAL A 94 6.09 0.78 -16.61
CA VAL A 94 5.70 0.16 -17.90
C VAL A 94 4.65 -0.94 -17.75
N HIS A 95 4.32 -1.34 -16.51
CA HIS A 95 3.35 -2.41 -16.25
C HIS A 95 2.50 -2.09 -15.02
N VAL A 96 1.16 -2.13 -15.19
CA VAL A 96 0.20 -1.96 -14.10
C VAL A 96 -0.72 -3.17 -14.08
N VAL A 97 -0.82 -3.80 -12.91
CA VAL A 97 -1.66 -4.99 -12.73
C VAL A 97 -2.41 -4.89 -11.40
N ALA A 98 -3.66 -5.33 -11.38
CA ALA A 98 -4.51 -5.23 -10.20
C ALA A 98 -5.22 -6.55 -9.87
N SER A 99 -5.55 -6.70 -8.59
CA SER A 99 -6.52 -7.69 -8.12
C SER A 99 -7.84 -7.56 -8.90
N PRO A 100 -8.59 -8.65 -9.13
CA PRO A 100 -9.89 -8.59 -9.81
C PRO A 100 -10.97 -7.83 -9.04
N LEU A 101 -10.75 -7.50 -7.76
CA LEU A 101 -11.74 -6.81 -6.94
C LEU A 101 -11.86 -5.33 -7.34
N GLN A 102 -13.13 -4.86 -7.47
CA GLN A 102 -13.48 -3.55 -7.99
C GLN A 102 -12.64 -2.41 -7.40
N ARG A 103 -12.48 -2.34 -6.08
CA ARG A 103 -11.69 -1.33 -5.39
C ARG A 103 -10.22 -1.29 -5.82
N ALA A 104 -9.65 -2.45 -6.16
CA ALA A 104 -8.27 -2.53 -6.62
C ALA A 104 -8.13 -2.07 -8.07
N GLN A 105 -9.09 -2.42 -8.93
CA GLN A 105 -9.17 -1.93 -10.31
C GLN A 105 -9.32 -0.40 -10.33
N GLN A 106 -10.26 0.16 -9.56
CA GLN A 106 -10.46 1.60 -9.44
C GLN A 106 -9.22 2.33 -8.89
N THR A 107 -8.46 1.67 -8.00
CA THR A 107 -7.20 2.25 -7.49
C THR A 107 -6.10 2.26 -8.55
N ALA A 108 -6.05 1.24 -9.42
CA ALA A 108 -5.05 1.12 -10.47
C ALA A 108 -5.33 2.04 -11.68
N GLU A 109 -6.58 2.37 -11.94
CA GLU A 109 -7.01 3.14 -13.12
C GLU A 109 -6.28 4.47 -13.29
N PRO A 110 -6.18 5.38 -12.30
CA PRO A 110 -5.44 6.63 -12.46
C PRO A 110 -3.93 6.42 -12.68
N ILE A 111 -3.36 5.31 -12.20
CA ILE A 111 -1.96 4.97 -12.46
C ILE A 111 -1.81 4.54 -13.91
N GLY A 112 -2.66 3.63 -14.40
CA GLY A 112 -2.66 3.22 -15.81
C GLY A 112 -2.81 4.41 -16.75
N ALA A 113 -3.72 5.34 -16.44
CA ALA A 113 -3.94 6.56 -17.19
C ALA A 113 -2.69 7.48 -17.20
N THR A 114 -2.00 7.64 -16.07
CA THR A 114 -0.79 8.48 -15.96
C THR A 114 0.35 7.95 -16.84
N PHE A 115 0.50 6.64 -16.92
CA PHE A 115 1.57 6.01 -17.70
C PHE A 115 1.13 5.52 -19.09
N GLN A 116 -0.14 5.72 -19.45
CA GLN A 116 -0.71 5.28 -20.74
C GLN A 116 -0.56 3.76 -20.97
N VAL A 117 -0.73 2.98 -19.91
CA VAL A 117 -0.69 1.52 -19.93
C VAL A 117 -2.02 0.93 -19.48
N ASP A 118 -2.42 -0.16 -20.11
CA ASP A 118 -3.61 -0.89 -19.70
C ASP A 118 -3.43 -1.55 -18.32
N VAL A 119 -4.48 -1.54 -17.52
CA VAL A 119 -4.49 -2.23 -16.24
C VAL A 119 -4.80 -3.71 -16.46
N ALA A 120 -3.78 -4.57 -16.33
CA ALA A 120 -3.95 -6.00 -16.37
C ALA A 120 -4.61 -6.53 -15.08
N THR A 121 -5.21 -7.70 -15.14
CA THR A 121 -5.78 -8.39 -13.95
C THR A 121 -4.97 -9.64 -13.61
N ASP A 122 -4.70 -9.84 -12.31
CA ASP A 122 -4.04 -11.05 -11.81
C ASP A 122 -4.73 -11.56 -10.54
N GLU A 123 -5.34 -12.76 -10.64
CA GLU A 123 -6.03 -13.43 -9.55
C GLU A 123 -5.14 -13.69 -8.32
N ARG A 124 -3.83 -13.77 -8.51
CA ARG A 124 -2.88 -13.94 -7.40
C ARG A 124 -2.81 -12.73 -6.48
N LEU A 125 -3.27 -11.56 -6.92
CA LEU A 125 -3.32 -10.32 -6.14
C LEU A 125 -4.60 -10.18 -5.29
N ILE A 126 -5.55 -11.13 -5.39
CA ILE A 126 -6.83 -11.07 -4.67
C ILE A 126 -6.63 -11.06 -3.14
N GLU A 127 -7.59 -10.49 -2.40
CA GLU A 127 -7.59 -10.52 -0.93
C GLU A 127 -7.60 -11.98 -0.41
N SER A 128 -7.13 -12.18 0.80
CA SER A 128 -7.21 -13.48 1.45
C SER A 128 -8.66 -13.86 1.77
N GLU A 129 -8.97 -15.15 1.71
CA GLU A 129 -10.25 -15.65 2.21
C GLU A 129 -10.40 -15.39 3.70
N ASN A 130 -11.61 -15.02 4.11
CA ASN A 130 -11.93 -14.80 5.52
C ASN A 130 -13.36 -15.27 5.84
N ARG A 131 -13.49 -16.24 6.75
CA ARG A 131 -14.79 -16.78 7.19
C ARG A 131 -15.65 -15.82 8.00
N PHE A 132 -15.11 -14.64 8.30
CA PHE A 132 -15.83 -13.55 8.97
C PHE A 132 -16.38 -12.50 8.00
N GLU A 133 -16.22 -12.71 6.69
CA GLU A 133 -16.81 -11.84 5.67
C GLU A 133 -18.32 -11.68 5.87
N GLY A 134 -18.80 -10.46 5.68
CA GLY A 134 -20.20 -10.10 5.90
C GLY A 134 -20.57 -9.77 7.36
N LEU A 135 -19.65 -9.96 8.31
CA LEU A 135 -19.90 -9.65 9.71
C LEU A 135 -19.35 -8.27 10.09
N LYS A 136 -20.03 -7.62 11.05
CA LYS A 136 -19.52 -6.41 11.72
C LYS A 136 -18.54 -6.82 12.81
N VAL A 137 -17.32 -7.13 12.42
CA VAL A 137 -16.24 -7.49 13.35
C VAL A 137 -14.98 -6.73 12.94
N SER A 138 -14.30 -6.16 13.90
CA SER A 138 -12.99 -5.55 13.69
C SER A 138 -12.00 -6.06 14.74
N VAL A 139 -10.72 -5.93 14.43
CA VAL A 139 -9.67 -6.36 15.35
C VAL A 139 -9.64 -5.41 16.55
N GLY A 140 -9.93 -5.94 17.74
CA GLY A 140 -9.90 -5.18 18.99
C GLY A 140 -11.25 -4.68 19.49
N ASP A 141 -12.35 -4.88 18.75
CA ASP A 141 -13.72 -4.55 19.20
C ASP A 141 -14.31 -5.55 20.22
N GLY A 142 -13.60 -6.65 20.49
CA GLY A 142 -14.06 -7.72 21.38
C GLY A 142 -15.07 -8.68 20.76
N ALA A 143 -15.57 -8.44 19.56
CA ALA A 143 -16.55 -9.30 18.90
C ALA A 143 -16.04 -10.72 18.70
N LEU A 144 -14.73 -10.88 18.42
CA LEU A 144 -14.09 -12.18 18.26
C LEU A 144 -13.97 -12.99 19.54
N SER A 145 -14.13 -12.39 20.72
CA SER A 145 -14.14 -13.09 22.02
C SER A 145 -15.45 -13.83 22.30
N SER A 146 -16.50 -13.57 21.51
CA SER A 146 -17.78 -14.27 21.64
C SER A 146 -17.62 -15.79 21.40
N PRO A 147 -18.15 -16.67 22.27
CA PRO A 147 -18.03 -18.13 22.14
C PRO A 147 -18.49 -18.70 20.79
N LYS A 148 -19.42 -18.04 20.11
CA LYS A 148 -19.92 -18.43 18.77
C LYS A 148 -18.82 -18.42 17.71
N HIS A 149 -17.71 -17.69 17.91
CA HIS A 149 -16.61 -17.57 16.98
C HIS A 149 -15.44 -18.50 17.28
N TRP A 150 -15.38 -19.12 18.47
CA TRP A 150 -14.30 -20.02 18.90
C TRP A 150 -14.05 -21.20 17.94
N PRO A 151 -15.08 -21.86 17.38
CA PRO A 151 -14.85 -22.92 16.39
C PRO A 151 -14.10 -22.45 15.14
N LYS A 152 -14.15 -21.16 14.82
CA LYS A 152 -13.43 -20.55 13.69
C LYS A 152 -12.00 -20.13 14.06
N LEU A 153 -11.67 -20.02 15.37
CA LEU A 153 -10.42 -19.47 15.90
C LEU A 153 -9.51 -20.52 16.55
N TRP A 154 -9.81 -21.80 16.39
CA TRP A 154 -9.13 -22.88 17.14
C TRP A 154 -7.63 -23.04 16.83
N ASN A 155 -7.14 -22.56 15.68
CA ASN A 155 -5.74 -22.70 15.32
C ASN A 155 -5.14 -21.35 14.84
N PRO A 156 -4.44 -20.60 15.71
CA PRO A 156 -3.84 -19.32 15.37
C PRO A 156 -2.59 -19.44 14.48
N LEU A 157 -1.93 -20.60 14.45
CA LEU A 157 -0.72 -20.81 13.66
C LEU A 157 -1.04 -21.14 12.19
N ARG A 158 -2.19 -21.78 11.95
CA ARG A 158 -2.80 -21.92 10.63
C ARG A 158 -4.16 -21.27 10.71
N PRO A 159 -4.36 -20.07 10.12
CA PRO A 159 -5.61 -19.35 10.31
C PRO A 159 -6.79 -20.24 9.89
N SER A 160 -7.48 -20.82 10.90
CA SER A 160 -8.68 -21.64 10.66
C SER A 160 -9.84 -20.82 10.13
N TRP A 161 -9.68 -19.50 10.16
CA TRP A 161 -10.66 -18.51 9.67
C TRP A 161 -10.39 -18.00 8.26
N GLY A 162 -9.32 -18.46 7.57
CA GLY A 162 -8.98 -17.94 6.26
C GLY A 162 -7.93 -18.75 5.50
N GLU A 163 -7.43 -18.17 4.43
CA GLU A 163 -6.38 -18.73 3.59
C GLU A 163 -5.06 -18.90 4.38
N PRO A 164 -4.36 -20.03 4.27
CA PRO A 164 -3.06 -20.24 4.92
C PRO A 164 -2.01 -19.20 4.48
N TYR A 165 -1.28 -18.62 5.43
CA TYR A 165 -0.29 -17.57 5.14
C TYR A 165 0.76 -17.98 4.08
N LEU A 166 1.25 -19.22 4.11
CA LEU A 166 2.21 -19.70 3.11
C LEU A 166 1.60 -19.76 1.70
N GLN A 167 0.31 -20.10 1.57
CA GLN A 167 -0.38 -20.07 0.30
C GLN A 167 -0.48 -18.63 -0.24
N ILE A 168 -0.85 -17.68 0.62
CA ILE A 168 -0.85 -16.25 0.30
C ILE A 168 0.55 -15.81 -0.15
N ALA A 169 1.60 -16.15 0.62
CA ALA A 169 2.97 -15.79 0.30
C ALA A 169 3.40 -16.31 -1.07
N HIS A 170 3.12 -17.57 -1.36
CA HIS A 170 3.52 -18.18 -2.63
C HIS A 170 2.79 -17.59 -3.84
N ARG A 171 1.45 -17.36 -3.76
CA ARG A 171 0.74 -16.71 -4.88
C ARG A 171 1.20 -15.29 -5.11
N MET A 172 1.45 -14.53 -4.03
CA MET A 172 1.96 -13.17 -4.11
C MET A 172 3.39 -13.10 -4.64
N LEU A 173 4.25 -14.07 -4.27
CA LEU A 173 5.60 -14.20 -4.84
C LEU A 173 5.51 -14.48 -6.35
N GLY A 174 4.60 -15.36 -6.78
CA GLY A 174 4.36 -15.61 -8.21
C GLY A 174 3.88 -14.36 -8.96
N ALA A 175 3.05 -13.52 -8.34
CA ALA A 175 2.66 -12.22 -8.90
C ALA A 175 3.87 -11.26 -8.99
N ALA A 176 4.70 -11.19 -7.94
CA ALA A 176 5.92 -10.39 -7.93
C ALA A 176 6.89 -10.77 -9.04
N GLN A 177 7.14 -12.07 -9.22
CA GLN A 177 8.02 -12.59 -10.25
C GLN A 177 7.51 -12.28 -11.66
N ARG A 178 6.17 -12.41 -11.88
CA ARG A 178 5.56 -12.08 -13.17
C ARG A 178 5.66 -10.59 -13.47
N ALA A 179 5.36 -9.72 -12.50
CA ALA A 179 5.46 -8.28 -12.65
C ALA A 179 6.92 -7.84 -12.89
N ARG A 180 7.88 -8.44 -12.17
CA ARG A 180 9.32 -8.22 -12.40
C ARG A 180 9.73 -8.59 -13.83
N ALA A 181 9.30 -9.74 -14.32
CA ALA A 181 9.62 -10.17 -15.69
C ALA A 181 8.96 -9.28 -16.77
N ALA A 182 7.73 -8.81 -16.52
CA ALA A 182 7.03 -7.91 -17.44
C ALA A 182 7.62 -6.49 -17.48
N ALA A 183 8.31 -6.08 -16.42
CA ALA A 183 8.92 -4.74 -16.30
C ALA A 183 10.43 -4.82 -16.09
N ALA A 184 11.11 -5.79 -16.73
CA ALA A 184 12.55 -5.96 -16.59
C ALA A 184 13.28 -4.66 -17.00
N GLY A 185 14.15 -4.13 -16.10
CA GLY A 185 14.82 -2.84 -16.28
C GLY A 185 14.00 -1.60 -15.96
N HIS A 186 12.73 -1.75 -15.71
CA HIS A 186 11.73 -0.71 -15.52
C HIS A 186 10.99 -0.88 -14.18
N GLU A 187 9.79 -0.31 -14.05
CA GLU A 187 8.98 -0.40 -12.87
C GLU A 187 7.59 -0.98 -13.16
N ALA A 188 7.06 -1.76 -12.22
CA ALA A 188 5.70 -2.27 -12.25
C ALA A 188 4.93 -1.84 -11.01
N VAL A 189 3.60 -1.66 -11.14
CA VAL A 189 2.68 -1.43 -10.02
C VAL A 189 1.67 -2.57 -9.94
N CYS A 190 1.62 -3.23 -8.78
CA CYS A 190 0.68 -4.30 -8.46
C CYS A 190 -0.29 -3.83 -7.39
N VAL A 191 -1.57 -3.59 -7.73
CA VAL A 191 -2.58 -3.17 -6.75
C VAL A 191 -3.24 -4.39 -6.11
N SER A 192 -3.13 -4.48 -4.79
CA SER A 192 -3.61 -5.60 -3.99
C SER A 192 -4.19 -5.12 -2.65
N HIS A 193 -4.15 -5.96 -1.62
CA HIS A 193 -4.84 -5.77 -0.35
C HIS A 193 -3.88 -5.91 0.83
N GLN A 194 -4.34 -5.54 2.03
CA GLN A 194 -3.48 -5.44 3.20
C GLN A 194 -2.80 -6.76 3.57
N LEU A 195 -3.56 -7.83 3.76
CA LEU A 195 -3.01 -9.08 4.26
C LEU A 195 -2.09 -9.76 3.24
N PRO A 196 -2.43 -9.84 1.94
CA PRO A 196 -1.52 -10.38 0.93
C PRO A 196 -0.18 -9.62 0.84
N ILE A 197 -0.21 -8.29 0.78
CA ILE A 197 1.03 -7.48 0.71
C ILE A 197 1.87 -7.67 1.97
N TRP A 198 1.25 -7.58 3.15
CA TRP A 198 1.95 -7.76 4.42
C TRP A 198 2.56 -9.16 4.57
N THR A 199 1.82 -10.19 4.13
CA THR A 199 2.27 -11.58 4.15
C THR A 199 3.48 -11.80 3.22
N LEU A 200 3.43 -11.27 1.99
CA LEU A 200 4.56 -11.30 1.06
C LEU A 200 5.80 -10.63 1.68
N ARG A 201 5.64 -9.42 2.23
CA ARG A 201 6.74 -8.70 2.85
C ARG A 201 7.38 -9.50 3.99
N ARG A 202 6.58 -10.06 4.91
CA ARG A 202 7.10 -10.89 6.02
C ARG A 202 7.83 -12.13 5.52
N PHE A 203 7.30 -12.78 4.49
CA PHE A 203 7.92 -13.94 3.87
C PHE A 203 9.30 -13.59 3.29
N LEU A 204 9.41 -12.50 2.54
CA LEU A 204 10.66 -12.04 1.93
C LEU A 204 11.68 -11.55 2.97
N GLU A 205 11.23 -10.98 4.10
CA GLU A 205 12.06 -10.57 5.23
C GLU A 205 12.44 -11.76 6.16
N GLY A 206 12.02 -13.01 5.87
CA GLY A 206 12.26 -14.17 6.73
C GLY A 206 11.59 -14.09 8.11
N LYS A 207 10.57 -13.24 8.26
CA LYS A 207 9.86 -13.04 9.54
C LYS A 207 8.77 -14.06 9.76
N PRO A 208 8.44 -14.41 11.03
CA PRO A 208 7.32 -15.29 11.34
C PRO A 208 6.04 -14.82 10.69
N MET A 209 5.27 -15.73 10.07
CA MET A 209 4.03 -15.40 9.36
C MET A 209 2.91 -14.94 10.31
N TRP A 210 2.88 -15.52 11.52
CA TRP A 210 1.97 -15.07 12.57
C TRP A 210 2.34 -13.68 13.08
N HIS A 211 1.35 -12.79 13.23
CA HIS A 211 1.58 -11.42 13.66
C HIS A 211 0.28 -10.80 14.22
N ASP A 212 0.42 -9.76 15.03
CA ASP A 212 -0.69 -8.93 15.46
C ASP A 212 -1.20 -8.09 14.27
N PRO A 213 -2.48 -8.24 13.85
CA PRO A 213 -3.03 -7.49 12.72
C PRO A 213 -2.96 -5.97 12.88
N ARG A 214 -2.97 -5.46 14.12
CA ARG A 214 -2.88 -4.02 14.42
C ARG A 214 -1.51 -3.41 14.11
N ARG A 215 -0.49 -4.25 13.98
CA ARG A 215 0.89 -3.86 13.70
C ARG A 215 1.28 -3.98 12.23
N ARG A 216 0.32 -4.16 11.34
CA ARG A 216 0.57 -4.23 9.91
C ARG A 216 0.96 -2.86 9.37
N GLN A 217 2.17 -2.72 8.89
CA GLN A 217 2.62 -1.53 8.16
C GLN A 217 2.21 -1.67 6.68
N CYS A 218 0.95 -1.41 6.39
CA CYS A 218 0.34 -1.45 5.07
C CYS A 218 -0.94 -0.58 5.10
N SER A 219 -0.76 0.73 5.15
CA SER A 219 -1.83 1.74 5.14
C SER A 219 -2.57 1.76 3.81
N LEU A 220 -3.78 2.33 3.77
CA LEU A 220 -4.51 2.52 2.51
C LEU A 220 -3.68 3.37 1.54
N ALA A 221 -3.65 2.98 0.28
CA ALA A 221 -2.85 3.62 -0.77
C ALA A 221 -1.34 3.72 -0.46
N SER A 222 -0.81 2.88 0.43
CA SER A 222 0.63 2.78 0.66
C SER A 222 1.32 1.91 -0.40
N LEU A 223 2.61 2.12 -0.58
CA LEU A 223 3.48 1.35 -1.47
C LEU A 223 4.49 0.54 -0.66
N THR A 224 4.55 -0.77 -0.92
CA THR A 224 5.64 -1.65 -0.53
C THR A 224 6.42 -2.00 -1.80
N SER A 225 7.63 -1.48 -1.93
CA SER A 225 8.41 -1.58 -3.16
C SER A 225 9.50 -2.63 -3.01
N LEU A 226 9.53 -3.59 -3.91
CA LEU A 226 10.57 -4.62 -4.03
C LEU A 226 11.56 -4.17 -5.10
N VAL A 227 12.81 -3.93 -4.72
CA VAL A 227 13.87 -3.52 -5.64
C VAL A 227 14.72 -4.75 -5.97
N PHE A 228 14.80 -5.06 -7.25
CA PHE A 228 15.59 -6.18 -7.77
C PHE A 228 16.80 -5.69 -8.56
N ARG A 229 17.85 -6.51 -8.56
CA ARG A 229 18.97 -6.43 -9.50
C ARG A 229 19.04 -7.78 -10.21
N GLY A 230 18.64 -7.81 -11.48
CA GLY A 230 18.36 -9.06 -12.16
C GLY A 230 17.26 -9.85 -11.41
N GLU A 231 17.60 -11.03 -10.87
CA GLU A 231 16.67 -11.86 -10.11
C GLU A 231 16.76 -11.67 -8.58
N GLU A 232 17.82 -11.04 -8.11
CA GLU A 232 18.07 -10.85 -6.69
C GLU A 232 17.23 -9.71 -6.11
N LEU A 233 16.50 -9.97 -5.02
CA LEU A 233 15.83 -8.94 -4.23
C LEU A 233 16.87 -8.25 -3.33
N VAL A 234 17.19 -6.99 -3.65
CA VAL A 234 18.22 -6.24 -2.94
C VAL A 234 17.66 -5.32 -1.86
N ARG A 235 16.37 -4.96 -1.95
CA ARG A 235 15.74 -4.05 -0.97
C ARG A 235 14.23 -4.17 -0.95
N ILE A 236 13.65 -3.92 0.22
CA ILE A 236 12.22 -3.66 0.42
C ILE A 236 12.07 -2.28 1.04
N ALA A 237 11.29 -1.40 0.39
CA ALA A 237 10.98 -0.05 0.89
C ALA A 237 9.48 0.09 1.15
N TYR A 238 9.10 1.01 2.05
CA TYR A 238 7.70 1.31 2.37
C TYR A 238 7.49 2.82 2.42
N VAL A 239 6.44 3.31 1.75
CA VAL A 239 6.07 4.73 1.74
C VAL A 239 4.55 4.89 1.75
N GLU A 240 4.07 6.01 2.26
CA GLU A 240 2.65 6.39 2.33
C GLU A 240 2.40 7.70 1.54
N PRO A 241 2.33 7.66 0.19
CA PRO A 241 2.22 8.87 -0.61
C PRO A 241 0.94 9.67 -0.36
N ALA A 242 -0.16 8.97 -0.05
CA ALA A 242 -1.45 9.59 0.28
C ALA A 242 -1.56 10.06 1.75
N GLY A 243 -0.47 9.96 2.52
CA GLY A 243 -0.43 10.26 3.96
C GLY A 243 -0.85 9.06 4.81
N ALA A 244 -0.61 9.17 6.11
CA ALA A 244 -0.99 8.12 7.06
C ALA A 244 -2.52 7.96 7.11
N THR A 245 -2.98 6.73 7.15
CA THR A 245 -4.40 6.41 7.33
C THR A 245 -4.77 6.58 8.80
N ASP A 246 -5.92 7.19 9.10
CA ASP A 246 -6.48 7.20 10.44
C ASP A 246 -6.67 5.73 10.91
N PRO A 247 -6.11 5.35 12.08
CA PRO A 247 -6.25 3.99 12.62
C PRO A 247 -7.71 3.56 12.85
N LYS A 248 -8.64 4.51 12.91
CA LYS A 248 -10.08 4.27 13.08
C LYS A 248 -10.78 3.87 11.78
N VAL A 249 -10.16 4.09 10.63
CA VAL A 249 -10.71 3.64 9.34
C VAL A 249 -10.54 2.13 9.25
N THR A 250 -11.59 1.41 9.57
CA THR A 250 -11.65 -0.04 9.48
C THR A 250 -11.67 -0.45 8.01
N GLY A 251 -10.51 -0.80 7.50
CA GLY A 251 -10.39 -1.48 6.22
C GLY A 251 -10.17 -2.98 6.47
N ALA A 252 -10.70 -3.83 5.63
CA ALA A 252 -10.49 -5.28 5.69
C ALA A 252 -9.02 -5.63 5.71
#